data_86bf44f6bad2c54351043fc17c06a664
#
_entry.id   86bf44f6bad2c54351043fc17c06a664
#
_cell.length_a   1.000
_cell.length_b   1.000
_cell.length_c   1.000
_cell.angle_alpha   90.00
_cell.angle_beta   90.00
_cell.angle_gamma   90.00
#
_symmetry.space_group_name_H-M   'P 1'
#
loop_
_entity.id
_entity.type
_entity.pdbx_description
1 polymer ?
#
loop_
_entity_poly.entity_id
_entity_poly.type
_entity_poly.pdbx_seq_one_letter_code
_entity_poly.pdbx_strand_id
1 'polypeptide(L)'
;AAKILLDGFQMNIEEPDIEKAIKLAADKLIHFQVSENYRGTPGTGQTRWDDYYRALHSINYQGIVSIESFTPDNKELAGAVHIWRKLVESQDEFAREGLRFLKNWANGFGPKTNL
;
A
#
# COMPACT_ATOMS: atom_id res chain seq x y z
N ALA A 1 17.52 7.59 -16.52
CA ALA A 1 17.40 6.16 -16.23
C ALA A 1 15.98 5.82 -15.78
N ALA A 2 15.50 4.63 -16.08
CA ALA A 2 14.19 4.17 -15.68
C ALA A 2 14.12 3.99 -14.16
N LYS A 3 12.97 4.30 -13.59
CA LYS A 3 12.66 4.10 -12.18
C LYS A 3 11.44 3.18 -12.03
N ILE A 4 11.20 2.70 -10.83
CA ILE A 4 10.17 1.70 -10.54
C ILE A 4 9.11 2.30 -9.62
N LEU A 5 7.84 2.05 -9.97
CA LEU A 5 6.69 2.12 -9.07
C LEU A 5 6.30 0.68 -8.75
N LEU A 6 6.14 0.36 -7.49
CA LEU A 6 5.55 -0.90 -7.04
C LEU A 6 4.17 -0.64 -6.44
N ASP A 7 3.22 -1.51 -6.75
CA ASP A 7 1.86 -1.48 -6.22
C ASP A 7 1.63 -2.68 -5.29
N GLY A 8 1.33 -2.40 -4.03
CA GLY A 8 1.18 -3.44 -3.01
C GLY A 8 0.02 -4.40 -3.27
N PHE A 9 -1.07 -3.92 -3.89
CA PHE A 9 -2.18 -4.79 -4.27
C PHE A 9 -1.76 -5.79 -5.34
N GLN A 10 -1.07 -5.34 -6.39
CA GLN A 10 -0.57 -6.20 -7.45
C GLN A 10 0.50 -7.16 -6.93
N MET A 11 1.41 -6.68 -6.10
CA MET A 11 2.44 -7.52 -5.47
C MET A 11 1.84 -8.63 -4.61
N ASN A 12 0.72 -8.37 -3.93
CA ASN A 12 0.02 -9.38 -3.14
C ASN A 12 -0.52 -10.54 -4.00
N ILE A 13 -0.75 -10.29 -5.29
CA ILE A 13 -1.20 -11.30 -6.25
C ILE A 13 -0.01 -12.02 -6.89
N GLU A 14 1.00 -11.27 -7.32
CA GLU A 14 2.06 -11.74 -8.21
C GLU A 14 3.32 -12.22 -7.48
N GLU A 15 3.60 -11.67 -6.28
CA GLU A 15 4.87 -11.91 -5.61
C GLU A 15 4.75 -12.95 -4.50
N PRO A 16 5.46 -14.08 -4.62
CA PRO A 16 5.50 -15.07 -3.54
C PRO A 16 6.30 -14.59 -2.32
N ASP A 17 7.19 -13.61 -2.50
CA ASP A 17 8.02 -13.02 -1.46
C ASP A 17 8.11 -11.51 -1.67
N ILE A 18 7.27 -10.79 -0.95
CA ILE A 18 7.14 -9.33 -1.04
C ILE A 18 8.44 -8.63 -0.60
N GLU A 19 9.07 -9.09 0.45
CA GLU A 19 10.32 -8.48 0.93
C GLU A 19 11.43 -8.60 -0.12
N LYS A 20 11.55 -9.75 -0.73
CA LYS A 20 12.53 -9.98 -1.79
C LYS A 20 12.27 -9.09 -3.00
N ALA A 21 11.01 -8.98 -3.42
CA ALA A 21 10.64 -8.14 -4.56
C ALA A 21 11.00 -6.66 -4.34
N ILE A 22 10.67 -6.11 -3.17
CA ILE A 22 11.01 -4.73 -2.82
C ILE A 22 12.54 -4.55 -2.77
N LYS A 23 13.27 -5.48 -2.16
CA LYS A 23 14.73 -5.43 -2.08
C LYS A 23 15.40 -5.49 -3.45
N LEU A 24 14.82 -6.21 -4.41
CA LEU A 24 15.31 -6.24 -5.79
C LEU A 24 15.14 -4.89 -6.51
N ALA A 25 14.08 -4.15 -6.20
CA ALA A 25 13.88 -2.80 -6.76
C ALA A 25 14.90 -1.79 -6.21
N ALA A 26 15.29 -1.93 -4.95
CA ALA A 26 16.33 -1.14 -4.28
C ALA A 26 16.23 0.37 -4.56
N ASP A 27 17.32 1.00 -4.97
CA ASP A 27 17.43 2.43 -5.27
C ASP A 27 16.64 2.89 -6.51
N LYS A 28 16.11 1.96 -7.27
CA LYS A 28 15.23 2.27 -8.41
C LYS A 28 13.79 2.53 -8.00
N LEU A 29 13.39 2.08 -6.81
CA LEU A 29 12.06 2.29 -6.28
C LEU A 29 11.88 3.75 -5.84
N ILE A 30 11.00 4.48 -6.51
CA ILE A 30 10.71 5.89 -6.20
C ILE A 30 9.28 6.13 -5.75
N HIS A 31 8.40 5.17 -6.00
CA HIS A 31 6.97 5.28 -5.65
C HIS A 31 6.46 3.92 -5.21
N PHE A 32 5.86 3.87 -4.04
CA PHE A 32 5.21 2.70 -3.49
C PHE A 32 3.72 2.98 -3.29
N GLN A 33 2.89 2.30 -4.07
CA GLN A 33 1.45 2.50 -4.06
C GLN A 33 0.78 1.41 -3.23
N VAL A 34 -0.20 1.75 -2.42
CA VAL A 34 -0.80 0.82 -1.48
C VAL A 34 -2.32 0.91 -1.44
N SER A 35 -2.95 -0.21 -1.17
CA SER A 35 -4.32 -0.39 -0.69
C SER A 35 -4.37 -1.71 0.08
N GLU A 36 -5.51 -2.06 0.64
CA GLU A 36 -5.67 -3.39 1.21
C GLU A 36 -5.77 -4.48 0.14
N ASN A 37 -5.62 -5.74 0.58
CA ASN A 37 -5.73 -6.91 -0.29
C ASN A 37 -7.07 -7.01 -1.04
N TYR A 38 -8.10 -6.35 -0.55
CA TYR A 38 -9.43 -6.27 -1.18
C TYR A 38 -9.75 -4.86 -1.72
N ARG A 39 -8.74 -4.01 -1.92
CA ARG A 39 -8.81 -2.60 -2.33
C ARG A 39 -9.45 -1.66 -1.31
N GLY A 40 -9.60 -2.09 -0.09
CA GLY A 40 -10.13 -1.29 1.00
C GLY A 40 -9.10 -0.38 1.64
N THR A 41 -9.54 0.29 2.71
CA THR A 41 -8.70 1.20 3.48
C THR A 41 -7.47 0.49 4.05
N PRO A 42 -6.26 1.03 3.87
CA PRO A 42 -5.06 0.46 4.47
C PRO A 42 -5.23 0.12 5.96
N GLY A 43 -4.81 -1.08 6.33
CA GLY A 43 -4.88 -1.57 7.71
C GLY A 43 -6.17 -2.30 8.09
N THR A 44 -7.13 -2.43 7.18
CA THR A 44 -8.43 -3.06 7.48
C THR A 44 -8.57 -4.49 6.99
N GLY A 45 -7.55 -5.03 6.35
CA GLY A 45 -7.58 -6.36 5.74
C GLY A 45 -6.42 -7.25 6.15
N GLN A 46 -5.89 -7.99 5.19
CA GLN A 46 -4.90 -9.04 5.41
C GLN A 46 -3.54 -8.73 4.78
N THR A 47 -3.34 -7.50 4.32
CA THR A 47 -2.05 -7.08 3.74
C THR A 47 -0.93 -7.23 4.77
N ARG A 48 0.20 -7.72 4.31
CA ARG A 48 1.36 -7.99 5.17
C ARG A 48 2.18 -6.71 5.38
N TRP A 49 1.61 -5.77 6.13
CA TRP A 49 2.18 -4.46 6.39
C TRP A 49 3.56 -4.50 7.04
N ASP A 50 3.81 -5.51 7.87
CA ASP A 50 5.12 -5.71 8.51
C ASP A 50 6.20 -6.05 7.48
N ASP A 51 5.86 -6.85 6.48
CA ASP A 51 6.81 -7.20 5.41
C ASP A 51 7.14 -5.98 4.57
N TYR A 52 6.14 -5.17 4.21
CA TYR A 52 6.38 -3.90 3.51
C TYR A 52 7.30 -2.98 4.31
N TYR A 53 7.00 -2.83 5.60
CA TYR A 53 7.81 -1.97 6.46
C TYR A 53 9.27 -2.43 6.51
N ARG A 54 9.50 -3.71 6.82
CA ARG A 54 10.87 -4.26 6.91
C ARG A 54 11.63 -4.11 5.60
N ALA A 55 10.96 -4.39 4.48
CA ALA A 55 11.59 -4.30 3.17
C ALA A 55 11.96 -2.86 2.79
N LEU A 56 11.01 -1.94 2.90
CA LEU A 56 11.23 -0.52 2.60
C LEU A 56 12.31 0.08 3.50
N HIS A 57 12.30 -0.28 4.78
CA HIS A 57 13.31 0.16 5.73
C HIS A 57 14.69 -0.39 5.38
N SER A 58 14.77 -1.65 4.96
CA SER A 58 16.06 -2.31 4.61
C SER A 58 16.75 -1.69 3.40
N ILE A 59 16.00 -1.07 2.49
CA ILE A 59 16.54 -0.35 1.33
C ILE A 59 16.66 1.16 1.57
N ASN A 60 16.44 1.61 2.80
CA ASN A 60 16.43 3.03 3.17
C ASN A 60 15.51 3.86 2.25
N TYR A 61 14.28 3.39 2.03
CA TYR A 61 13.35 4.03 1.13
C TYR A 61 12.98 5.45 1.56
N GLN A 62 13.14 6.41 0.65
CA GLN A 62 12.84 7.83 0.88
C GLN A 62 11.81 8.37 -0.12
N GLY A 63 11.18 7.49 -0.89
CA GLY A 63 10.21 7.87 -1.91
C GLY A 63 8.81 8.11 -1.35
N ILE A 64 7.87 8.25 -2.26
CA ILE A 64 6.46 8.50 -1.94
C ILE A 64 5.76 7.17 -1.64
N VAL A 65 4.93 7.16 -0.60
CA VAL A 65 3.90 6.14 -0.38
C VAL A 65 2.55 6.78 -0.64
N SER A 66 1.79 6.25 -1.59
CA SER A 66 0.46 6.77 -1.94
C SER A 66 -0.60 5.69 -1.82
N ILE A 67 -1.83 6.10 -1.53
CA ILE A 67 -2.98 5.21 -1.49
C ILE A 67 -3.65 5.19 -2.86
N GLU A 68 -3.85 4.01 -3.42
CA GLU A 68 -4.70 3.81 -4.58
C GLU A 68 -6.10 3.41 -4.12
N SER A 69 -7.11 4.08 -4.65
CA SER A 69 -8.48 3.88 -4.24
C SER A 69 -9.44 4.01 -5.41
N PHE A 70 -10.54 3.29 -5.34
CA PHE A 70 -11.61 3.32 -6.34
C PHE A 70 -12.97 3.41 -5.66
N THR A 71 -13.91 4.07 -6.33
CA THR A 71 -15.30 4.16 -5.89
C THR A 71 -16.20 3.29 -6.76
N PRO A 72 -17.25 2.64 -6.18
CA PRO A 72 -18.24 1.92 -6.98
C PRO A 72 -19.16 2.86 -7.77
N ASP A 73 -19.14 4.15 -7.50
CA ASP A 73 -20.00 5.13 -8.16
C ASP A 73 -19.66 5.30 -9.65
N ASN A 74 -18.40 5.13 -10.02
CA ASN A 74 -18.00 5.02 -11.42
C ASN A 74 -18.07 3.55 -11.85
N LYS A 75 -19.19 3.17 -12.45
CA LYS A 75 -19.48 1.76 -12.80
C LYS A 75 -18.48 1.16 -13.79
N GLU A 76 -18.03 1.94 -14.76
CA GLU A 76 -17.07 1.49 -15.76
C GLU A 76 -15.74 1.17 -15.10
N LEU A 77 -15.21 2.09 -14.32
CA LEU A 77 -13.96 1.89 -13.59
C LEU A 77 -14.08 0.79 -12.54
N ALA A 78 -15.19 0.77 -11.79
CA ALA A 78 -15.44 -0.25 -10.78
C ALA A 78 -15.46 -1.66 -11.40
N GLY A 79 -16.08 -1.82 -12.57
CA GLY A 79 -16.06 -3.07 -13.31
C GLY A 79 -14.65 -3.47 -13.74
N ALA A 80 -13.87 -2.54 -14.27
CA ALA A 80 -12.52 -2.79 -14.74
C ALA A 80 -11.56 -3.20 -13.60
N VAL A 81 -11.74 -2.69 -12.38
CA VAL A 81 -10.91 -2.99 -11.20
C VAL A 81 -11.57 -3.96 -10.21
N HIS A 82 -12.69 -4.55 -10.60
CA HIS A 82 -13.41 -5.56 -9.82
C HIS A 82 -13.89 -5.07 -8.44
N ILE A 83 -14.45 -3.88 -8.38
CA ILE A 83 -15.11 -3.35 -7.17
C ILE A 83 -16.61 -3.67 -7.23
N TRP A 84 -17.02 -4.64 -6.44
CA TRP A 84 -18.39 -5.18 -6.48
C TRP A 84 -19.31 -4.61 -5.39
N ARG A 85 -18.74 -3.91 -4.42
CA ARG A 85 -19.48 -3.38 -3.28
C ARG A 85 -18.88 -2.08 -2.79
N LYS A 86 -19.62 -1.35 -1.99
CA LYS A 86 -19.12 -0.17 -1.29
C LYS A 86 -18.11 -0.62 -0.23
N LEU A 87 -16.90 -0.09 -0.29
CA LEU A 87 -15.81 -0.45 0.63
C LEU A 87 -15.70 0.50 1.82
N VAL A 88 -16.13 1.75 1.64
CA VAL A 88 -16.13 2.82 2.65
C VAL A 88 -17.32 3.74 2.42
N GLU A 89 -17.68 4.54 3.41
CA GLU A 89 -18.80 5.49 3.28
C GLU A 89 -18.52 6.62 2.30
N SER A 90 -17.27 7.10 2.25
CA SER A 90 -16.85 8.14 1.30
C SER A 90 -15.36 8.05 0.96
N GLN A 91 -14.97 8.65 -0.16
CA GLN A 91 -13.55 8.74 -0.53
C GLN A 91 -12.77 9.63 0.44
N ASP A 92 -13.41 10.64 1.01
CA ASP A 92 -12.77 11.49 2.05
C ASP A 92 -12.46 10.68 3.31
N GLU A 93 -13.37 9.82 3.74
CA GLU A 93 -13.14 8.90 4.85
C GLU A 93 -12.02 7.92 4.53
N PHE A 94 -12.04 7.33 3.35
CA PHE A 94 -10.97 6.45 2.89
C PHE A 94 -9.60 7.14 2.97
N ALA A 95 -9.48 8.35 2.42
CA ALA A 95 -8.23 9.11 2.42
C ALA A 95 -7.77 9.43 3.84
N ARG A 96 -8.68 9.88 4.70
CA ARG A 96 -8.37 10.26 6.08
C ARG A 96 -7.92 9.06 6.92
N GLU A 97 -8.68 7.98 6.89
CA GLU A 97 -8.38 6.78 7.67
C GLU A 97 -7.14 6.06 7.14
N GLY A 98 -7.00 5.96 5.82
CA GLY A 98 -5.81 5.40 5.18
C GLY A 98 -4.55 6.18 5.53
N LEU A 99 -4.59 7.51 5.48
CA LEU A 99 -3.46 8.35 5.86
C LEU A 99 -3.12 8.22 7.34
N ARG A 100 -4.14 8.15 8.20
CA ARG A 100 -3.94 7.91 9.64
C ARG A 100 -3.21 6.58 9.87
N PHE A 101 -3.68 5.52 9.24
CA PHE A 101 -3.02 4.22 9.33
C PHE A 101 -1.57 4.28 8.86
N LEU A 102 -1.31 4.84 7.68
CA LEU A 102 0.05 4.93 7.12
C LEU A 102 1.00 5.71 8.01
N LYS A 103 0.55 6.82 8.59
CA LYS A 103 1.36 7.59 9.54
C LYS A 103 1.70 6.78 10.80
N ASN A 104 0.74 6.07 11.35
CA ASN A 104 0.95 5.21 12.51
C ASN A 104 1.85 4.03 12.16
N TRP A 105 1.63 3.41 11.02
CA TRP A 105 2.44 2.31 10.52
C TRP A 105 3.90 2.74 10.34
N ALA A 106 4.17 3.86 9.67
CA ALA A 106 5.51 4.39 9.47
C ALA A 106 6.22 4.70 10.81
N ASN A 107 5.50 5.22 11.80
CA ASN A 107 6.05 5.55 13.12
C ASN A 107 6.11 4.32 14.04
N GLY A 108 5.09 3.49 14.00
CA GLY A 108 4.94 2.33 14.90
C GLY A 108 5.92 1.21 14.64
N PHE A 109 6.38 1.06 13.40
CA PHE A 109 7.39 0.08 13.00
C PHE A 109 8.79 0.70 12.89
N GLY A 110 8.92 1.99 13.11
CA GLY A 110 10.21 2.65 13.25
C GLY A 110 11.03 2.03 14.39
N PRO A 111 12.24 2.51 14.65
CA PRO A 111 13.01 1.97 15.75
C PRO A 111 12.18 2.07 17.03
N LYS A 112 11.59 0.96 17.38
CA LYS A 112 10.70 0.83 18.54
C LYS A 112 11.53 0.76 19.80
N THR A 113 12.14 1.88 20.10
CA THR A 113 12.94 2.00 21.31
C THR A 113 12.10 1.95 22.58
N ASN A 114 10.77 2.05 22.44
CA ASN A 114 9.85 2.26 23.57
C ASN A 114 8.76 1.20 23.71
N LEU A 115 8.95 0.09 23.07
CA LEU A 115 8.03 -1.03 23.26
C LEU A 115 8.62 -2.09 24.13
#